data_7cfaf9e471e27dca43abb43b502278fd
#
_entry.id   7cfaf9e471e27dca43abb43b502278fd
#
_cell.length_a   1.000
_cell.length_b   1.000
_cell.length_c   1.000
_cell.angle_alpha   90.00
_cell.angle_beta   90.00
_cell.angle_gamma   90.00
#
_symmetry.space_group_name_H-M   'P 1'
#
loop_
_entity.id
_entity.type
_entity.pdbx_description
1 polymer ?
#
loop_
_entity_poly.entity_id
_entity_poly.type
_entity_poly.pdbx_seq_one_letter_code
_entity_poly.pdbx_strand_id
1 'polypeptide(L)'
;MTDYIVPILLFAACSVALRKKENAYSLMLDGATDGLKLLITLIPTLVLLLTAVSMLRASGAMEMLSRFVSPVFAFFGIPPETAILVLIRPISGSAALALGADLMAQYGVNSQIGRTVAVMLGSTETTFYTVSVYFGAAGIQKTRYTIPAALIADLTGFVVASITVKLFYNV
;
A
#
# COMPACT_ATOMS: atom_id res chain seq x y z
N MET A 1 12.32 -15.14 9.45
CA MET A 1 11.03 -15.67 9.97
C MET A 1 9.89 -15.51 8.99
N THR A 2 9.89 -14.48 8.13
CA THR A 2 8.88 -14.27 7.08
C THR A 2 8.84 -15.32 5.99
N ASP A 3 9.96 -15.98 5.71
CA ASP A 3 10.11 -16.97 4.62
C ASP A 3 9.23 -18.22 4.78
N TYR A 4 8.81 -18.52 6.02
CA TYR A 4 7.98 -19.68 6.33
C TYR A 4 6.46 -19.35 6.35
N ILE A 5 6.07 -18.08 6.33
CA ILE A 5 4.65 -17.70 6.43
C ILE A 5 3.86 -18.23 5.25
N VAL A 6 4.35 -18.02 4.02
CA VAL A 6 3.67 -18.49 2.81
C VAL A 6 3.59 -20.01 2.75
N PRO A 7 4.69 -20.78 2.96
CA PRO A 7 4.60 -22.24 3.04
C PRO A 7 3.64 -22.75 4.11
N ILE A 8 3.61 -22.13 5.29
CA ILE A 8 2.69 -22.54 6.38
C ILE A 8 1.22 -22.26 5.99
N LEU A 9 0.92 -21.11 5.40
CA LEU A 9 -0.43 -20.80 4.92
C LEU A 9 -0.90 -21.77 3.84
N LEU A 10 -0.03 -22.10 2.88
CA LEU A 10 -0.33 -23.07 1.84
C LEU A 10 -0.56 -24.47 2.44
N PHE A 11 0.30 -24.91 3.36
CA PHE A 11 0.12 -26.18 4.05
C PHE A 11 -1.19 -26.25 4.84
N ALA A 12 -1.54 -25.19 5.57
CA ALA A 12 -2.80 -25.09 6.30
C ALA A 12 -4.01 -25.16 5.35
N ALA A 13 -3.98 -24.39 4.24
CA ALA A 13 -5.04 -24.42 3.24
C ALA A 13 -5.21 -25.80 2.60
N CYS A 14 -4.11 -26.43 2.20
CA CYS A 14 -4.13 -27.80 1.67
C CYS A 14 -4.68 -28.82 2.69
N SER A 15 -4.29 -28.69 3.96
CA SER A 15 -4.76 -29.59 5.03
C SER A 15 -6.27 -29.48 5.24
N VAL A 16 -6.82 -28.27 5.16
CA VAL A 16 -8.27 -28.02 5.24
C VAL A 16 -9.00 -28.59 4.02
N ALA A 17 -8.46 -28.39 2.81
CA ALA A 17 -9.04 -28.92 1.57
C ALA A 17 -9.10 -30.46 1.58
N LEU A 18 -8.01 -31.12 2.04
CA LEU A 18 -7.98 -32.58 2.18
C LEU A 18 -9.04 -33.11 3.17
N ARG A 19 -9.28 -32.41 4.29
CA ARG A 19 -10.33 -32.79 5.25
C ARG A 19 -11.73 -32.67 4.68
N LYS A 20 -11.96 -31.70 3.77
CA LYS A 20 -13.27 -31.49 3.12
C LYS A 20 -13.49 -32.39 1.91
N LYS A 21 -12.55 -33.29 1.56
CA LYS A 21 -12.59 -34.12 0.34
C LYS A 21 -12.68 -33.31 -0.96
N GLU A 22 -12.28 -32.05 -0.92
CA GLU A 22 -12.19 -31.19 -2.09
C GLU A 22 -10.92 -31.52 -2.92
N ASN A 23 -11.00 -31.32 -4.22
CA ASN A 23 -9.81 -31.48 -5.06
C ASN A 23 -8.88 -30.27 -4.86
N ALA A 24 -7.92 -30.41 -3.94
CA ALA A 24 -6.98 -29.35 -3.59
C ALA A 24 -6.22 -28.80 -4.80
N TYR A 25 -5.86 -29.65 -5.77
CA TYR A 25 -5.18 -29.26 -7.00
C TYR A 25 -6.06 -28.34 -7.86
N SER A 26 -7.31 -28.70 -8.08
CA SER A 26 -8.27 -27.87 -8.83
C SER A 26 -8.48 -26.50 -8.18
N LEU A 27 -8.68 -26.47 -6.87
CA LEU A 27 -8.84 -25.21 -6.12
C LEU A 27 -7.59 -24.31 -6.18
N MET A 28 -6.42 -24.90 -6.13
CA MET A 28 -5.16 -24.13 -6.29
C MET A 28 -5.01 -23.59 -7.71
N LEU A 29 -5.39 -24.36 -8.72
CA LEU A 29 -5.34 -23.94 -10.12
C LEU A 29 -6.33 -22.82 -10.42
N ASP A 30 -7.54 -22.91 -9.88
CA ASP A 30 -8.55 -21.85 -9.98
C ASP A 30 -8.09 -20.57 -9.30
N GLY A 31 -7.54 -20.68 -8.08
CA GLY A 31 -6.97 -19.54 -7.38
C GLY A 31 -5.78 -18.89 -8.10
N ALA A 32 -4.90 -19.70 -8.70
CA ALA A 32 -3.79 -19.20 -9.51
C ALA A 32 -4.29 -18.48 -10.78
N THR A 33 -5.32 -19.03 -11.41
CA THR A 33 -5.95 -18.45 -12.61
C THR A 33 -6.59 -17.10 -12.29
N ASP A 34 -7.30 -17.00 -11.17
CA ASP A 34 -7.93 -15.74 -10.73
C ASP A 34 -6.88 -14.70 -10.31
N GLY A 35 -5.81 -15.12 -9.64
CA GLY A 35 -4.67 -14.26 -9.35
C GLY A 35 -4.01 -13.71 -10.63
N LEU A 36 -3.85 -14.53 -11.66
CA LEU A 36 -3.30 -14.10 -12.95
C LEU A 36 -4.22 -13.10 -13.66
N LYS A 37 -5.53 -13.34 -13.66
CA LYS A 37 -6.51 -12.38 -14.22
C LYS A 37 -6.44 -11.04 -13.51
N LEU A 38 -6.32 -11.05 -12.16
CA LEU A 38 -6.16 -9.84 -11.37
C LEU A 38 -4.89 -9.07 -11.75
N LEU A 39 -3.75 -9.75 -11.90
CA LEU A 39 -2.50 -9.13 -12.35
C LEU A 39 -2.65 -8.45 -13.70
N ILE A 40 -3.25 -9.13 -14.68
CA ILE A 40 -3.48 -8.58 -16.03
C ILE A 40 -4.37 -7.32 -15.95
N THR A 41 -5.38 -7.33 -15.10
CA THR A 41 -6.28 -6.18 -14.92
C THR A 41 -5.55 -4.98 -14.28
N LEU A 42 -4.54 -5.21 -13.46
CA LEU A 42 -3.77 -4.14 -12.81
C LEU A 42 -2.74 -3.49 -13.75
N ILE A 43 -2.21 -4.22 -14.75
CA ILE A 43 -1.14 -3.72 -15.64
C ILE A 43 -1.49 -2.36 -16.28
N PRO A 44 -2.67 -2.14 -16.92
CA PRO A 44 -2.99 -0.86 -17.53
C PRO A 44 -2.97 0.30 -16.52
N THR A 45 -3.50 0.08 -15.33
CA THR A 45 -3.51 1.07 -14.24
C THR A 45 -2.09 1.41 -13.79
N LEU A 46 -1.22 0.40 -13.65
CA LEU A 46 0.18 0.58 -13.27
C LEU A 46 0.95 1.37 -14.33
N VAL A 47 0.78 1.03 -15.61
CA VAL A 47 1.43 1.75 -16.72
C VAL A 47 1.00 3.21 -16.75
N LEU A 48 -0.31 3.48 -16.66
CA LEU A 48 -0.83 4.84 -16.64
C LEU A 48 -0.26 5.64 -15.46
N LEU A 49 -0.27 5.04 -14.26
CA LEU A 49 0.21 5.70 -13.05
C LEU A 49 1.71 6.00 -13.12
N LEU A 50 2.53 5.01 -13.46
CA LEU A 50 3.98 5.19 -13.54
C LEU A 50 4.35 6.23 -14.60
N THR A 51 3.62 6.26 -15.72
CA THR A 51 3.77 7.30 -16.73
C THR A 51 3.42 8.68 -16.16
N ALA A 52 2.28 8.82 -15.48
CA ALA A 52 1.87 10.08 -14.86
C ALA A 52 2.87 10.56 -13.80
N VAL A 53 3.35 9.65 -12.93
CA VAL A 53 4.39 9.97 -11.93
C VAL A 53 5.69 10.38 -12.59
N SER A 54 6.10 9.70 -13.66
CA SER A 54 7.31 10.07 -14.42
C SER A 54 7.18 11.46 -15.07
N MET A 55 6.00 11.78 -15.61
CA MET A 55 5.72 13.12 -16.16
C MET A 55 5.72 14.21 -15.07
N LEU A 56 5.09 13.94 -13.92
CA LEU A 56 5.11 14.86 -12.76
C LEU A 56 6.54 15.10 -12.27
N ARG A 57 7.37 14.07 -12.27
CA ARG A 57 8.77 14.18 -11.89
C ARG A 57 9.56 14.98 -12.91
N ALA A 58 9.41 14.67 -14.22
CA ALA A 58 10.09 15.37 -15.29
C ALA A 58 9.69 16.86 -15.40
N SER A 59 8.46 17.20 -14.99
CA SER A 59 7.98 18.59 -14.96
C SER A 59 8.48 19.42 -13.77
N GLY A 60 9.18 18.80 -12.80
CA GLY A 60 9.56 19.46 -11.54
C GLY A 60 8.41 19.66 -10.54
N ALA A 61 7.20 19.18 -10.86
CA ALA A 61 6.05 19.32 -9.98
C ALA A 61 6.21 18.53 -8.67
N MET A 62 6.96 17.42 -8.71
CA MET A 62 7.30 16.64 -7.52
C MET A 62 8.16 17.41 -6.54
N GLU A 63 9.21 18.06 -7.03
CA GLU A 63 10.12 18.90 -6.24
C GLU A 63 9.37 20.10 -5.65
N MET A 64 8.49 20.72 -6.43
CA MET A 64 7.65 21.82 -5.96
C MET A 64 6.70 21.35 -4.83
N LEU A 65 6.00 20.24 -5.03
CA LEU A 65 5.12 19.64 -4.02
C LEU A 65 5.92 19.27 -2.75
N SER A 66 7.04 18.59 -2.92
CA SER A 66 7.93 18.19 -1.84
C SER A 66 8.40 19.38 -1.01
N ARG A 67 8.84 20.49 -1.67
CA ARG A 67 9.22 21.73 -0.99
C ARG A 67 8.07 22.36 -0.21
N PHE A 68 6.85 22.34 -0.77
CA PHE A 68 5.67 22.93 -0.13
C PHE A 68 5.26 22.15 1.12
N VAL A 69 5.30 20.82 1.10
CA VAL A 69 4.91 19.98 2.24
C VAL A 69 6.06 19.70 3.21
N SER A 70 7.30 19.96 2.80
CA SER A 70 8.52 19.69 3.59
C SER A 70 8.47 20.22 5.03
N PRO A 71 8.06 21.47 5.31
CA PRO A 71 8.04 21.98 6.69
C PRO A 71 7.05 21.22 7.57
N VAL A 72 5.90 20.83 7.02
CA VAL A 72 4.88 20.05 7.73
C VAL A 72 5.39 18.62 7.95
N PHE A 73 5.92 17.98 6.92
CA PHE A 73 6.40 16.60 6.98
C PHE A 73 7.64 16.48 7.88
N ALA A 74 8.56 17.46 7.83
CA ALA A 74 9.72 17.48 8.70
C ALA A 74 9.32 17.56 10.19
N PHE A 75 8.30 18.34 10.52
CA PHE A 75 7.76 18.43 11.88
C PHE A 75 7.27 17.06 12.39
N PHE A 76 6.61 16.27 11.53
CA PHE A 76 6.14 14.93 11.84
C PHE A 76 7.20 13.83 11.60
N GLY A 77 8.38 14.20 11.13
CA GLY A 77 9.45 13.24 10.82
C GLY A 77 9.25 12.41 9.57
N ILE A 78 8.29 12.76 8.71
CA ILE A 78 7.98 12.07 7.45
C ILE A 78 8.94 12.58 6.36
N PRO A 79 9.61 11.68 5.59
CA PRO A 79 10.41 12.11 4.44
C PRO A 79 9.56 12.83 3.39
N PRO A 80 9.94 14.06 2.94
CA PRO A 80 9.14 14.82 1.96
C PRO A 80 8.93 14.09 0.62
N GLU A 81 9.85 13.19 0.26
CA GLU A 81 9.79 12.36 -0.95
C GLU A 81 8.58 11.43 -0.96
N THR A 82 8.03 11.12 0.23
CA THR A 82 6.84 10.27 0.37
C THR A 82 5.53 11.06 0.22
N ALA A 83 5.57 12.37 -0.04
CA ALA A 83 4.38 13.24 -0.10
C ALA A 83 3.26 12.70 -1.00
N ILE A 84 3.62 12.27 -2.21
CA ILE A 84 2.64 11.70 -3.15
C ILE A 84 2.07 10.38 -2.66
N LEU A 85 2.88 9.54 -2.01
CA LEU A 85 2.41 8.30 -1.42
C LEU A 85 1.34 8.56 -0.36
N VAL A 86 1.55 9.53 0.51
CA VAL A 86 0.59 9.94 1.55
C VAL A 86 -0.74 10.39 0.94
N LEU A 87 -0.70 11.10 -0.19
CA LEU A 87 -1.91 11.57 -0.89
C LEU A 87 -2.64 10.45 -1.65
N ILE A 88 -1.91 9.54 -2.28
CA ILE A 88 -2.47 8.49 -3.13
C ILE A 88 -2.99 7.31 -2.31
N ARG A 89 -2.34 6.98 -1.20
CA ARG A 89 -2.65 5.78 -0.39
C ARG A 89 -4.12 5.67 0.02
N PRO A 90 -4.80 6.73 0.51
CA PRO A 90 -6.22 6.68 0.85
C PRO A 90 -7.14 6.42 -0.35
N ILE A 91 -6.69 6.78 -1.57
CA ILE A 91 -7.49 6.75 -2.79
C ILE A 91 -7.33 5.42 -3.53
N SER A 92 -6.10 4.94 -3.70
CA SER A 92 -5.79 3.77 -4.52
C SER A 92 -4.63 2.96 -3.94
N GLY A 93 -4.93 1.74 -3.52
CA GLY A 93 -3.93 0.81 -2.98
C GLY A 93 -2.94 0.33 -4.05
N SER A 94 -3.40 -0.01 -5.25
CA SER A 94 -2.52 -0.44 -6.36
C SER A 94 -1.61 0.69 -6.83
N ALA A 95 -2.15 1.92 -6.92
CA ALA A 95 -1.38 3.10 -7.24
C ALA A 95 -0.30 3.39 -6.18
N ALA A 96 -0.66 3.27 -4.90
CA ALA A 96 0.29 3.44 -3.81
C ALA A 96 1.40 2.38 -3.81
N LEU A 97 1.06 1.12 -4.10
CA LEU A 97 2.06 0.03 -4.24
C LEU A 97 3.04 0.30 -5.39
N ALA A 98 2.54 0.72 -6.55
CA ALA A 98 3.39 1.03 -7.70
C ALA A 98 4.33 2.22 -7.42
N LEU A 99 3.80 3.28 -6.82
CA LEU A 99 4.59 4.45 -6.42
C LEU A 99 5.61 4.08 -5.34
N GLY A 100 5.23 3.25 -4.39
CA GLY A 100 6.15 2.77 -3.36
C GLY A 100 7.28 1.92 -3.92
N ALA A 101 6.99 1.04 -4.90
CA ALA A 101 8.02 0.28 -5.61
C ALA A 101 8.99 1.21 -6.37
N ASP A 102 8.47 2.25 -7.03
CA ASP A 102 9.29 3.25 -7.74
C ASP A 102 10.17 4.05 -6.77
N LEU A 103 9.63 4.51 -5.64
CA LEU A 103 10.41 5.19 -4.60
C LEU A 103 11.50 4.28 -4.03
N MET A 104 11.19 3.00 -3.76
CA MET A 104 12.19 2.05 -3.28
C MET A 104 13.27 1.74 -4.32
N ALA A 105 12.92 1.70 -5.60
CA ALA A 105 13.89 1.53 -6.69
C ALA A 105 14.82 2.75 -6.83
N GLN A 106 14.27 3.96 -6.66
CA GLN A 106 15.02 5.21 -6.80
C GLN A 106 15.95 5.49 -5.60
N TYR A 107 15.43 5.35 -4.39
CA TYR A 107 16.16 5.73 -3.17
C TYR A 107 16.86 4.54 -2.49
N GLY A 108 16.59 3.32 -2.95
CA GLY A 108 17.08 2.09 -2.36
C GLY A 108 16.17 1.52 -1.28
N VAL A 109 15.96 0.21 -1.32
CA VAL A 109 15.07 -0.52 -0.38
C VAL A 109 15.53 -0.37 1.08
N ASN A 110 16.84 -0.33 1.31
CA ASN A 110 17.45 -0.24 2.64
C ASN A 110 17.66 1.19 3.13
N SER A 111 17.34 2.20 2.33
CA SER A 111 17.40 3.61 2.73
C SER A 111 16.29 3.93 3.76
N GLN A 112 16.42 5.06 4.45
CA GLN A 112 15.37 5.57 5.32
C GLN A 112 14.05 5.74 4.56
N ILE A 113 14.10 6.32 3.36
CA ILE A 113 12.92 6.54 2.50
C ILE A 113 12.29 5.20 2.12
N GLY A 114 13.07 4.25 1.60
CA GLY A 114 12.57 2.94 1.17
C GLY A 114 11.92 2.15 2.32
N ARG A 115 12.55 2.13 3.49
CA ARG A 115 12.00 1.48 4.69
C ARG A 115 10.73 2.18 5.18
N THR A 116 10.71 3.52 5.19
CA THR A 116 9.52 4.29 5.57
C THR A 116 8.35 3.99 4.62
N VAL A 117 8.60 3.96 3.32
CA VAL A 117 7.60 3.58 2.31
C VAL A 117 7.07 2.17 2.56
N ALA A 118 7.95 1.20 2.81
CA ALA A 118 7.54 -0.18 3.07
C ALA A 118 6.66 -0.31 4.31
N VAL A 119 7.03 0.39 5.41
CA VAL A 119 6.24 0.38 6.65
C VAL A 119 4.93 1.14 6.47
N MET A 120 4.91 2.27 5.77
CA MET A 120 3.67 3.00 5.43
C MET A 120 2.68 2.14 4.66
N LEU A 121 3.15 1.43 3.62
CA LEU A 121 2.31 0.55 2.81
C LEU A 121 1.79 -0.65 3.59
N GLY A 122 2.59 -1.19 4.50
CA GLY A 122 2.23 -2.36 5.33
C GLY A 122 1.34 -2.04 6.52
N SER A 123 1.33 -0.79 7.01
CA SER A 123 0.59 -0.37 8.21
C SER A 123 -0.71 0.38 7.93
N THR A 124 -0.97 0.75 6.68
CA THR A 124 -2.16 1.51 6.27
C THR A 124 -2.95 0.78 5.19
N GLU A 125 -4.21 1.14 5.00
CA GLU A 125 -5.08 0.56 3.98
C GLU A 125 -5.71 1.66 3.11
N THR A 126 -6.36 1.28 2.01
CA THR A 126 -7.00 2.21 1.08
C THR A 126 -8.34 2.66 1.64
N THR A 127 -8.37 3.82 2.28
CA THR A 127 -9.52 4.33 3.04
C THR A 127 -10.82 4.34 2.23
N PHE A 128 -10.84 4.97 1.05
CA PHE A 128 -12.08 5.09 0.27
C PHE A 128 -12.59 3.75 -0.26
N TYR A 129 -11.69 2.86 -0.68
CA TYR A 129 -12.05 1.51 -1.10
C TYR A 129 -12.62 0.70 0.06
N THR A 130 -11.93 0.69 1.19
CA THR A 130 -12.34 -0.06 2.39
C THR A 130 -13.70 0.41 2.89
N VAL A 131 -13.91 1.72 3.03
CA VAL A 131 -15.21 2.27 3.44
C VAL A 131 -16.30 1.88 2.44
N SER A 132 -16.04 1.97 1.13
CA SER A 132 -17.03 1.61 0.11
C SER A 132 -17.44 0.14 0.18
N VAL A 133 -16.48 -0.76 0.31
CA VAL A 133 -16.72 -2.21 0.37
C VAL A 133 -17.48 -2.59 1.64
N TYR A 134 -17.00 -2.17 2.81
CA TYR A 134 -17.61 -2.54 4.09
C TYR A 134 -18.98 -1.89 4.29
N PHE A 135 -19.14 -0.63 3.93
CA PHE A 135 -20.44 0.07 4.05
C PHE A 135 -21.44 -0.47 3.04
N GLY A 136 -20.99 -0.78 1.80
CA GLY A 136 -21.81 -1.44 0.80
C GLY A 136 -22.30 -2.79 1.26
N ALA A 137 -21.43 -3.64 1.80
CA ALA A 137 -21.78 -4.95 2.34
C ALA A 137 -22.74 -4.87 3.55
N ALA A 138 -22.58 -3.86 4.39
CA ALA A 138 -23.43 -3.62 5.55
C ALA A 138 -24.72 -2.83 5.25
N GLY A 139 -24.94 -2.38 4.01
CA GLY A 139 -26.09 -1.57 3.63
C GLY A 139 -26.09 -0.16 4.24
N ILE A 140 -24.93 0.34 4.68
CA ILE A 140 -24.81 1.66 5.32
C ILE A 140 -24.64 2.73 4.23
N GLN A 141 -25.57 3.67 4.17
CA GLN A 141 -25.56 4.74 3.16
C GLN A 141 -24.87 6.03 3.62
N LYS A 142 -24.69 6.25 4.92
CA LYS A 142 -24.12 7.48 5.46
C LYS A 142 -22.82 7.19 6.21
N THR A 143 -21.71 7.67 5.70
CA THR A 143 -20.37 7.48 6.29
C THR A 143 -20.14 8.31 7.56
N ARG A 144 -20.93 9.37 7.80
CA ARG A 144 -20.79 10.28 8.96
C ARG A 144 -19.32 10.70 9.17
N TYR A 145 -18.75 10.36 10.31
CA TYR A 145 -17.36 10.70 10.67
C TYR A 145 -16.33 9.66 10.24
N THR A 146 -16.73 8.57 9.58
CA THR A 146 -15.81 7.47 9.24
C THR A 146 -14.68 7.92 8.32
N ILE A 147 -14.98 8.68 7.26
CA ILE A 147 -13.95 9.15 6.33
C ILE A 147 -12.94 10.08 7.02
N PRO A 148 -13.35 11.16 7.70
CA PRO A 148 -12.40 11.99 8.45
C PRO A 148 -11.59 11.21 9.49
N ALA A 149 -12.22 10.31 10.24
CA ALA A 149 -11.54 9.50 11.25
C ALA A 149 -10.51 8.56 10.61
N ALA A 150 -10.83 7.93 9.49
CA ALA A 150 -9.92 7.05 8.77
C ALA A 150 -8.72 7.81 8.18
N LEU A 151 -8.93 9.01 7.62
CA LEU A 151 -7.84 9.86 7.13
C LEU A 151 -6.90 10.33 8.26
N ILE A 152 -7.44 10.62 9.44
CA ILE A 152 -6.63 10.93 10.62
C ILE A 152 -5.84 9.69 11.07
N ALA A 153 -6.45 8.51 11.02
CA ALA A 153 -5.78 7.25 11.33
C ALA A 153 -4.65 6.94 10.34
N ASP A 154 -4.88 7.15 9.03
CA ASP A 154 -3.85 7.01 7.99
C ASP A 154 -2.68 7.96 8.25
N LEU A 155 -2.96 9.24 8.51
CA LEU A 155 -1.92 10.22 8.82
C LEU A 155 -1.12 9.81 10.07
N THR A 156 -1.80 9.34 11.11
CA THR A 156 -1.16 8.82 12.32
C THR A 156 -0.26 7.62 11.99
N GLY A 157 -0.76 6.69 11.15
CA GLY A 157 0.00 5.54 10.65
C GLY A 157 1.28 5.97 9.91
N PHE A 158 1.21 6.98 9.06
CA PHE A 158 2.37 7.51 8.33
C PHE A 158 3.41 8.14 9.28
N VAL A 159 2.96 8.90 10.27
CA VAL A 159 3.84 9.49 11.29
C VAL A 159 4.53 8.40 12.10
N VAL A 160 3.76 7.43 12.61
CA VAL A 160 4.28 6.32 13.41
C VAL A 160 5.23 5.46 12.58
N ALA A 161 4.91 5.17 11.32
CA ALA A 161 5.79 4.45 10.40
C ALA A 161 7.16 5.13 10.26
N SER A 162 7.17 6.45 10.06
CA SER A 162 8.41 7.22 9.95
C SER A 162 9.22 7.24 11.24
N ILE A 163 8.56 7.43 12.39
CA ILE A 163 9.21 7.39 13.71
C ILE A 163 9.78 6.00 13.98
N THR A 164 9.03 4.95 13.69
CA THR A 164 9.45 3.55 13.87
C THR A 164 10.71 3.25 13.07
N VAL A 165 10.76 3.67 11.80
CA VAL A 165 11.95 3.46 10.97
C VAL A 165 13.16 4.19 11.54
N LYS A 166 13.01 5.44 11.96
CA LYS A 166 14.10 6.19 12.60
C LYS A 166 14.59 5.51 13.88
N LEU A 167 13.67 5.03 14.71
CA LEU A 167 14.00 4.47 16.03
C LEU A 167 14.70 3.10 15.91
N PHE A 168 14.19 2.21 15.05
CA PHE A 168 14.66 0.83 14.98
C PHE A 168 15.82 0.61 14.01
N TYR A 169 16.02 1.51 13.06
CA TYR A 169 17.05 1.33 12.03
C TYR A 169 18.21 2.34 12.14
N ASN A 170 18.23 3.18 13.18
CA ASN A 170 19.31 4.16 13.45
C ASN A 170 19.71 4.97 12.19
N VAL A 171 18.74 5.49 11.46
CA VAL A 171 18.96 6.23 10.20
C VAL A 171 18.64 7.71 10.41
#